data_bd64c39b276b5187d9f24353a028692c
#
_entry.id   bd64c39b276b5187d9f24353a028692c
#
_cell.length_a   1.000
_cell.length_b   1.000
_cell.length_c   1.000
_cell.angle_alpha   90.00
_cell.angle_beta   90.00
_cell.angle_gamma   90.00
#
_symmetry.space_group_name_H-M   'P 1'
#
loop_
_entity.id
_entity.type
_entity.pdbx_description
1 polymer ?
#
loop_
_entity_poly.entity_id
_entity_poly.type
_entity_poly.pdbx_seq_one_letter_code
_entity_poly.pdbx_strand_id
1 'polypeptide(L)'
;MDKYTAVKRTFEENQDQENAVKMAKYMRDLFVFYGIPTPKRKKLYRDFLKGEGKNKTIDWGFLDRCYDDEHREFQYLVADYLSALN
;
A
#
# COMPACT_ATOMS: atom_id res chain seq x y z
N MET A 1 0.49 -17.03 5.59
CA MET A 1 1.14 -15.81 5.07
C MET A 1 0.57 -14.63 5.84
N ASP A 2 1.43 -13.77 6.36
CA ASP A 2 0.94 -12.60 7.08
C ASP A 2 0.41 -11.52 6.11
N LYS A 3 -0.30 -10.55 6.68
CA LYS A 3 -0.96 -9.50 5.91
C LYS A 3 0.03 -8.68 5.08
N TYR A 4 1.16 -8.31 5.68
CA TYR A 4 2.17 -7.50 5.00
C TYR A 4 2.72 -8.23 3.79
N THR A 5 3.10 -9.50 3.95
CA THR A 5 3.65 -10.31 2.86
C THR A 5 2.63 -10.50 1.74
N ALA A 6 1.36 -10.71 2.10
CA ALA A 6 0.30 -10.86 1.10
C ALA A 6 0.10 -9.60 0.27
N VAL A 7 0.07 -8.43 0.92
CA VAL A 7 -0.06 -7.15 0.22
C VAL A 7 1.17 -6.88 -0.64
N LYS A 8 2.37 -7.15 -0.09
CA LYS A 8 3.62 -6.96 -0.82
C LYS A 8 3.64 -7.77 -2.11
N ARG A 9 3.22 -9.04 -2.03
CA ARG A 9 3.15 -9.91 -3.20
C ARG A 9 2.17 -9.34 -4.24
N THR A 10 1.02 -8.87 -3.79
CA THR A 10 0.03 -8.26 -4.68
C THR A 10 0.61 -7.04 -5.40
N PHE A 11 1.32 -6.18 -4.67
CA PHE A 11 1.96 -5.02 -5.27
C PHE A 11 3.04 -5.43 -6.27
N GLU A 12 3.87 -6.41 -5.91
CA GLU A 12 4.93 -6.90 -6.81
C GLU A 12 4.37 -7.48 -8.11
N GLU A 13 3.24 -8.20 -8.02
CA GLU A 13 2.58 -8.79 -9.19
C GLU A 13 1.95 -7.72 -10.10
N ASN A 14 1.70 -6.52 -9.58
CA ASN A 14 1.06 -5.44 -10.30
C ASN A 14 1.98 -4.24 -10.51
N GLN A 15 3.28 -4.40 -10.28
CA GLN A 15 4.22 -3.30 -10.45
C GLN A 15 4.40 -2.93 -11.92
N ASP A 16 4.68 -1.66 -12.15
CA ASP A 16 4.96 -1.10 -13.47
C ASP A 16 6.21 -0.24 -13.35
N GLN A 17 7.34 -0.81 -13.77
CA GLN A 17 8.64 -0.18 -13.59
C GLN A 17 8.74 1.15 -14.34
N GLU A 18 8.17 1.24 -15.53
CA GLU A 18 8.19 2.47 -16.31
C GLU A 18 7.42 3.59 -15.58
N ASN A 19 6.24 3.26 -15.07
CA ASN A 19 5.44 4.22 -14.30
C ASN A 19 6.09 4.55 -12.96
N ALA A 20 6.78 3.59 -12.35
CA ALA A 20 7.49 3.82 -11.09
C ALA A 20 8.55 4.91 -11.23
N VAL A 21 9.29 4.90 -12.33
CA VAL A 21 10.29 5.94 -12.62
C VAL A 21 9.62 7.30 -12.76
N LYS A 22 8.48 7.37 -13.46
CA LYS A 22 7.75 8.64 -13.63
C LYS A 22 7.24 9.17 -12.30
N MET A 23 6.67 8.29 -11.45
CA MET A 23 6.15 8.68 -10.15
C MET A 23 7.26 9.17 -9.22
N ALA A 24 8.39 8.46 -9.23
CA ALA A 24 9.55 8.86 -8.43
C ALA A 24 10.07 10.23 -8.86
N LYS A 25 10.17 10.46 -10.16
CA LYS A 25 10.60 11.75 -10.71
C LYS A 25 9.69 12.90 -10.30
N TYR A 26 8.38 12.67 -10.35
CA TYR A 26 7.40 13.66 -9.92
C TYR A 26 7.62 14.06 -8.47
N MET A 27 8.04 13.12 -7.62
CA MET A 27 8.33 13.35 -6.20
C MET A 27 9.81 13.67 -5.96
N ARG A 28 10.53 14.12 -6.99
CA ARG A 28 11.96 14.50 -6.92
C ARG A 28 12.86 13.38 -6.43
N ASP A 29 12.51 12.14 -6.77
CA ASP A 29 13.24 10.93 -6.39
C ASP A 29 13.41 10.76 -4.87
N LEU A 30 12.48 11.35 -4.08
CA LEU A 30 12.48 11.23 -2.63
C LEU A 30 11.90 9.90 -2.15
N PHE A 31 11.16 9.18 -3.01
CA PHE A 31 10.48 7.94 -2.65
C PHE A 31 10.66 6.89 -3.74
N VAL A 32 10.60 5.62 -3.33
CA VAL A 32 10.59 4.48 -4.24
C VAL A 32 9.14 4.06 -4.45
N PHE A 33 8.81 3.64 -5.67
CA PHE A 33 7.46 3.24 -6.05
C PHE A 33 7.46 1.90 -6.76
N TYR A 34 6.37 1.12 -6.59
CA TYR A 34 6.07 0.00 -7.46
C TYR A 34 5.54 0.49 -8.81
N GLY A 35 5.00 1.69 -8.86
CA GLY A 35 4.45 2.27 -10.07
C GLY A 35 2.97 1.97 -10.26
N ILE A 36 2.23 1.76 -9.17
CA ILE A 36 0.80 1.43 -9.21
C ILE A 36 -0.01 2.71 -9.10
N PRO A 37 -0.78 3.10 -10.14
CA PRO A 37 -1.62 4.30 -10.08
C PRO A 37 -2.67 4.20 -8.96
N THR A 38 -3.07 5.32 -8.41
CA THR A 38 -4.00 5.40 -7.29
C THR A 38 -5.29 4.59 -7.48
N PRO A 39 -6.01 4.70 -8.62
CA PRO A 39 -7.24 3.91 -8.78
C PRO A 39 -6.99 2.41 -8.74
N LYS A 40 -5.93 1.95 -9.39
CA LYS A 40 -5.56 0.53 -9.39
C LYS A 40 -5.12 0.09 -8.01
N ARG A 41 -4.29 0.89 -7.33
CA ARG A 41 -3.82 0.58 -5.99
C ARG A 41 -5.00 0.38 -5.03
N LYS A 42 -5.95 1.30 -5.00
CA LYS A 42 -7.12 1.21 -4.13
C LYS A 42 -7.97 0.00 -4.44
N LYS A 43 -8.10 -0.35 -5.71
CA LYS A 43 -8.84 -1.54 -6.13
C LYS A 43 -8.18 -2.82 -5.62
N LEU A 44 -6.84 -2.88 -5.63
CA LEU A 44 -6.10 -4.08 -5.25
C LEU A 44 -6.32 -4.46 -3.78
N TYR A 45 -6.48 -3.49 -2.88
CA TYR A 45 -6.65 -3.82 -1.46
C TYR A 45 -8.03 -3.46 -0.90
N ARG A 46 -8.99 -3.17 -1.76
CA ARG A 46 -10.35 -2.79 -1.33
C ARG A 46 -10.98 -3.85 -0.43
N ASP A 47 -10.94 -5.11 -0.85
CA ASP A 47 -11.59 -6.19 -0.09
C ASP A 47 -10.85 -6.46 1.22
N PHE A 48 -9.52 -6.36 1.19
CA PHE A 48 -8.72 -6.48 2.39
C PHE A 48 -9.12 -5.42 3.44
N LEU A 49 -9.25 -4.17 3.01
CA LEU A 49 -9.66 -3.08 3.91
C LEU A 49 -11.07 -3.27 4.46
N LYS A 50 -11.99 -3.78 3.64
CA LYS A 50 -13.34 -4.10 4.11
C LYS A 50 -13.32 -5.13 5.22
N GLY A 51 -12.50 -6.18 5.06
CA GLY A 51 -12.34 -7.20 6.07
C GLY A 51 -11.77 -6.66 7.37
N GLU A 52 -10.73 -5.83 7.27
CA GLU A 52 -10.10 -5.20 8.44
C GLU A 52 -11.06 -4.23 9.14
N GLY A 53 -11.85 -3.49 8.39
CA GLY A 53 -12.85 -2.56 8.94
C GLY A 53 -13.92 -3.25 9.76
N LYS A 54 -14.29 -4.48 9.41
CA LYS A 54 -15.26 -5.27 10.17
C LYS A 54 -14.75 -5.66 11.54
N ASN A 55 -13.45 -5.85 11.69
CA ASN A 55 -12.84 -6.23 12.97
C ASN A 55 -12.79 -5.07 13.96
N LYS A 56 -12.83 -3.84 13.50
CA LYS A 56 -12.77 -2.61 14.32
C LYS A 56 -11.58 -2.56 15.27
N THR A 57 -10.54 -3.33 14.98
CA THR A 57 -9.32 -3.37 15.76
C THR A 57 -8.14 -3.05 14.85
N ILE A 58 -7.37 -2.04 15.22
CA ILE A 58 -6.21 -1.63 14.41
C ILE A 58 -5.07 -2.62 14.63
N ASP A 59 -4.55 -3.17 13.55
CA ASP A 59 -3.38 -4.04 13.56
C ASP A 59 -2.12 -3.18 13.46
N TRP A 60 -1.65 -2.68 14.59
CA TRP A 60 -0.51 -1.77 14.63
C TRP A 60 0.77 -2.41 14.12
N GLY A 61 0.97 -3.70 14.39
CA GLY A 61 2.15 -4.41 13.88
C GLY A 61 2.20 -4.43 12.35
N PHE A 62 1.05 -4.66 11.73
CA PHE A 62 0.92 -4.61 10.27
C PHE A 62 1.23 -3.19 9.75
N LEU A 63 0.64 -2.18 10.37
CA LEU A 63 0.85 -0.79 9.94
C LEU A 63 2.30 -0.36 10.10
N ASP A 64 2.96 -0.78 11.18
CA ASP A 64 4.36 -0.45 11.38
C ASP A 64 5.24 -1.04 10.28
N ARG A 65 4.99 -2.29 9.89
CA ARG A 65 5.73 -2.92 8.80
C ARG A 65 5.50 -2.22 7.47
N CYS A 66 4.26 -1.82 7.20
CA CYS A 66 3.93 -1.07 5.99
C CYS A 66 4.62 0.29 5.96
N TYR A 67 4.57 0.99 7.09
CA TYR A 67 5.16 2.33 7.18
C TYR A 67 6.68 2.29 7.00
N ASP A 68 7.32 1.22 7.45
CA ASP A 68 8.77 1.05 7.34
C ASP A 68 9.24 0.59 5.95
N ASP A 69 8.32 0.16 5.09
CA ASP A 69 8.68 -0.25 3.73
C ASP A 69 9.12 0.97 2.92
N GLU A 70 10.12 0.77 2.06
CA GLU A 70 10.65 1.86 1.23
C GLU A 70 9.69 2.32 0.13
N HIS A 71 8.74 1.46 -0.25
CA HIS A 71 7.80 1.78 -1.34
C HIS A 71 6.67 2.67 -0.84
N ARG A 72 6.47 3.78 -1.52
CA ARG A 72 5.50 4.80 -1.11
C ARG A 72 4.07 4.29 -1.08
N GLU A 73 3.73 3.30 -1.91
CA GLU A 73 2.39 2.71 -1.93
C GLU A 73 2.00 2.13 -0.57
N PHE A 74 2.95 1.63 0.21
CA PHE A 74 2.66 1.14 1.55
C PHE A 74 2.26 2.26 2.51
N GLN A 75 2.86 3.45 2.39
CA GLN A 75 2.45 4.57 3.24
C GLN A 75 1.05 5.06 2.86
N TYR A 76 0.71 5.04 1.58
CA TYR A 76 -0.65 5.36 1.14
C TYR A 76 -1.66 4.34 1.68
N LEU A 77 -1.27 3.06 1.71
CA LEU A 77 -2.11 2.01 2.29
C LEU A 77 -2.37 2.27 3.78
N VAL A 78 -1.36 2.70 4.53
CA VAL A 78 -1.53 3.04 5.96
C VAL A 78 -2.61 4.10 6.13
N ALA A 79 -2.56 5.16 5.35
CA ALA A 79 -3.57 6.23 5.40
C ALA A 79 -4.97 5.71 5.07
N ASP A 80 -5.09 4.89 4.01
CA ASP A 80 -6.38 4.33 3.60
C ASP A 80 -6.92 3.35 4.64
N TYR A 81 -6.03 2.57 5.26
CA TYR A 81 -6.39 1.64 6.33
C TYR A 81 -6.99 2.38 7.53
N LEU A 82 -6.32 3.42 7.99
CA LEU A 82 -6.81 4.20 9.12
C LEU A 82 -8.15 4.88 8.81
N SER A 83 -8.34 5.35 7.58
CA SER A 83 -9.63 5.90 7.14
C SER A 83 -10.74 4.85 7.15
N ALA A 84 -10.43 3.63 6.75
CA ALA A 84 -11.42 2.55 6.68
C ALA A 84 -11.89 2.10 8.06
N LEU A 85 -11.10 2.33 9.11
CA LEU A 85 -11.41 1.92 10.48
C LEU A 85 -12.07 3.01 11.34
N ASN A 86 -12.24 4.18 10.78
CA ASN A 86 -12.93 5.29 11.48
C ASN A 86 -14.44 5.17 11.40
#